data_c8b00b7edd00734320db0884c370a0b7
#
_entry.id   c8b00b7edd00734320db0884c370a0b7
#
_cell.length_a   1.000
_cell.length_b   1.000
_cell.length_c   1.000
_cell.angle_alpha   90.00
_cell.angle_beta   90.00
_cell.angle_gamma   90.00
#
_symmetry.space_group_name_H-M   'P 1'
#
loop_
_entity.id
_entity.type
_entity.pdbx_description
1 polymer ?
#
loop_
_entity_poly.entity_id
_entity_poly.type
_entity_poly.pdbx_seq_one_letter_code
_entity_poly.pdbx_strand_id
1 'polypeptide(L)'
;MSVSVDVAWKSLNKYQEELCGDKVEVLKTDKADVLILADGMGSGVKANILATLTSKILKTMFRDGDSIELAVETIAKTLPICKVREVAYATFSILQIAHNGEAYLVEFDNPSCIFIRDKKIVDYPYKERIIEGKTIREYRFQVKLNDCFVLMSDGVIYAGEGELMNLSWTWNEMAEYTLKCTKNTLSASRLTVLLSDLCNELYAHRPGDDTTIAVMRVINRKIVNIFTGPPKSKDDDERMVREFMSEEGTKVVSGGTSANIMARVLQKNIVTSVNYQDSSVPPTAAIEGLDLVTEGVLTLGKALKLLKKYERDDFDVEFFDELDADNGASRLARLLIEECTDIHLFVGTATNEAHQNSNLPFDLSIRMNLVEQLQEVARKMGKQVCVKYY
;
A
#
# COMPACT_ATOMS: atom_id res chain seq x y z
N MET A 1 -6.20 -21.40 4.49
CA MET A 1 -5.92 -20.37 3.48
C MET A 1 -5.00 -19.34 4.13
N SER A 2 -3.86 -19.03 3.53
CA SER A 2 -3.05 -17.90 3.99
C SER A 2 -3.64 -16.62 3.39
N VAL A 3 -4.07 -15.68 4.22
CA VAL A 3 -4.55 -14.39 3.78
C VAL A 3 -3.40 -13.38 3.74
N SER A 4 -3.50 -12.41 2.86
CA SER A 4 -2.63 -11.23 2.78
C SER A 4 -3.47 -9.97 2.89
N VAL A 5 -2.84 -8.84 3.12
CA VAL A 5 -3.55 -7.57 3.20
C VAL A 5 -2.96 -6.54 2.24
N ASP A 6 -3.85 -5.68 1.72
CA ASP A 6 -3.52 -4.43 1.04
C ASP A 6 -3.82 -3.28 2.01
N VAL A 7 -2.84 -2.43 2.28
CA VAL A 7 -2.93 -1.37 3.28
C VAL A 7 -2.48 -0.05 2.68
N ALA A 8 -3.26 0.99 2.89
CA ALA A 8 -2.89 2.37 2.56
C ALA A 8 -3.50 3.34 3.57
N TRP A 9 -2.90 4.52 3.69
CA TRP A 9 -3.43 5.60 4.52
C TRP A 9 -3.12 6.96 3.90
N LYS A 10 -3.89 7.97 4.29
CA LYS A 10 -3.65 9.37 3.95
C LYS A 10 -4.09 10.26 5.09
N SER A 11 -3.30 11.30 5.35
CA SER A 11 -3.56 12.29 6.37
C SER A 11 -3.65 13.69 5.74
N LEU A 12 -4.59 14.48 6.22
CA LEU A 12 -4.69 15.92 5.96
C LEU A 12 -4.29 16.61 7.25
N ASN A 13 -3.34 17.53 7.16
CA ASN A 13 -2.95 18.34 8.30
C ASN A 13 -4.03 19.39 8.58
N LYS A 14 -4.27 19.68 9.84
CA LYS A 14 -5.04 20.84 10.25
C LYS A 14 -4.51 22.09 9.56
N TYR A 15 -5.45 22.94 9.09
CA TYR A 15 -5.08 24.16 8.37
C TYR A 15 -4.10 25.01 9.18
N GLN A 16 -3.01 25.46 8.54
CA GLN A 16 -1.87 26.19 9.11
C GLN A 16 -0.93 25.39 10.03
N GLU A 17 -1.13 24.09 10.22
CA GLU A 17 -0.19 23.26 10.93
C GLU A 17 0.76 22.54 9.94
N GLU A 18 2.05 22.51 10.28
CA GLU A 18 3.06 21.83 9.42
C GLU A 18 3.10 20.31 9.63
N LEU A 19 2.71 19.85 10.81
CA LEU A 19 2.75 18.45 11.20
C LEU A 19 1.36 17.94 11.56
N CYS A 20 1.00 16.79 11.03
CA CYS A 20 -0.20 16.06 11.40
C CYS A 20 -0.12 15.56 12.84
N GLY A 21 -1.15 15.76 13.62
CA GLY A 21 -1.32 15.22 14.97
C GLY A 21 -1.60 13.72 14.98
N ASP A 22 -2.00 13.16 13.85
CA ASP A 22 -2.24 11.74 13.69
C ASP A 22 -1.00 10.97 13.23
N LYS A 23 -0.94 9.68 13.56
CA LYS A 23 0.14 8.80 13.12
C LYS A 23 -0.38 7.41 12.78
N VAL A 24 -0.01 6.94 11.59
CA VAL A 24 -0.26 5.56 11.16
C VAL A 24 1.03 4.76 11.20
N GLU A 25 0.95 3.53 11.71
CA GLU A 25 2.02 2.55 11.66
C GLU A 25 1.49 1.22 11.10
N VAL A 26 2.28 0.63 10.22
CA VAL A 26 2.04 -0.72 9.70
C VAL A 26 3.15 -1.63 10.17
N LEU A 27 2.79 -2.80 10.68
CA LEU A 27 3.73 -3.84 11.06
C LEU A 27 3.37 -5.12 10.31
N LYS A 28 4.33 -5.67 9.57
CA LYS A 28 4.22 -6.98 8.93
C LYS A 28 5.13 -7.97 9.65
N THR A 29 4.58 -9.08 10.08
CA THR A 29 5.30 -10.18 10.73
C THR A 29 5.06 -11.49 9.98
N ASP A 30 5.77 -12.53 10.34
CA ASP A 30 5.55 -13.88 9.77
C ASP A 30 4.20 -14.49 10.16
N LYS A 31 3.47 -13.89 11.11
CA LYS A 31 2.21 -14.44 11.66
C LYS A 31 1.01 -13.55 11.37
N ALA A 32 1.20 -12.23 11.32
CA ALA A 32 0.11 -11.28 11.22
C ALA A 32 0.58 -9.94 10.61
N ASP A 33 -0.36 -9.23 10.02
CA ASP A 33 -0.24 -7.84 9.62
C ASP A 33 -1.03 -6.96 10.61
N VAL A 34 -0.45 -5.82 11.03
CA VAL A 34 -1.06 -4.92 12.00
C VAL A 34 -1.09 -3.50 11.45
N LEU A 35 -2.25 -2.87 11.52
CA LEU A 35 -2.47 -1.46 11.23
C LEU A 35 -2.80 -0.73 12.53
N ILE A 36 -2.08 0.34 12.82
CA ILE A 36 -2.27 1.17 14.02
C ILE A 36 -2.51 2.59 13.55
N LEU A 37 -3.59 3.20 14.01
CA LEU A 37 -3.87 4.63 13.91
C LEU A 37 -3.86 5.20 15.33
N ALA A 38 -3.04 6.20 15.57
CA ALA A 38 -3.02 6.98 16.80
C ALA A 38 -3.27 8.45 16.47
N ASP A 39 -4.16 9.08 17.22
CA ASP A 39 -4.48 10.50 17.16
C ASP A 39 -4.02 11.17 18.43
N GLY A 40 -3.18 12.18 18.31
CA GLY A 40 -2.57 12.92 19.42
C GLY A 40 -3.43 14.10 19.82
N MET A 41 -3.76 14.23 21.11
CA MET A 41 -4.58 15.33 21.60
C MET A 41 -4.02 16.71 21.23
N GLY A 42 -4.83 17.51 20.54
CA GLY A 42 -4.51 18.88 20.12
C GLY A 42 -4.14 18.93 18.65
N SER A 43 -3.17 19.74 18.29
CA SER A 43 -2.69 19.87 16.91
C SER A 43 -1.20 20.20 16.86
N GLY A 44 -0.61 20.08 15.67
CA GLY A 44 0.78 20.45 15.38
C GLY A 44 1.80 19.58 16.09
N VAL A 45 2.96 20.18 16.40
CA VAL A 45 4.16 19.45 16.91
C VAL A 45 3.85 18.61 18.15
N LYS A 46 3.06 19.12 19.09
CA LYS A 46 2.77 18.42 20.36
C LYS A 46 1.90 17.18 20.11
N ALA A 47 0.84 17.31 19.35
CA ALA A 47 -0.02 16.20 18.97
C ALA A 47 0.76 15.15 18.19
N ASN A 48 1.57 15.58 17.22
CA ASN A 48 2.44 14.69 16.43
C ASN A 48 3.40 13.86 17.31
N ILE A 49 4.04 14.48 18.32
CA ILE A 49 4.92 13.76 19.25
C ILE A 49 4.13 12.70 20.02
N LEU A 50 2.94 13.05 20.53
CA LEU A 50 2.09 12.13 21.32
C LEU A 50 1.61 10.94 20.46
N ALA A 51 1.09 11.20 19.26
CA ALA A 51 0.67 10.15 18.33
C ALA A 51 1.84 9.26 17.91
N THR A 52 3.01 9.86 17.64
CA THR A 52 4.23 9.12 17.28
C THR A 52 4.68 8.21 18.41
N LEU A 53 4.74 8.70 19.64
CA LEU A 53 5.11 7.88 20.80
C LEU A 53 4.12 6.76 21.01
N THR A 54 2.81 7.05 20.99
CA THR A 54 1.74 6.08 21.15
C THR A 54 1.83 4.97 20.09
N SER A 55 1.89 5.34 18.82
CA SER A 55 1.93 4.38 17.71
C SER A 55 3.21 3.52 17.73
N LYS A 56 4.37 4.10 18.08
CA LYS A 56 5.65 3.36 18.19
C LYS A 56 5.67 2.40 19.38
N ILE A 57 5.13 2.79 20.54
CA ILE A 57 4.99 1.90 21.68
C ILE A 57 4.10 0.72 21.31
N LEU A 58 2.90 0.99 20.78
CA LEU A 58 1.96 -0.05 20.36
C LEU A 58 2.59 -0.99 19.32
N LYS A 59 3.22 -0.45 18.27
CA LYS A 59 3.89 -1.25 17.24
C LYS A 59 4.97 -2.17 17.83
N THR A 60 5.77 -1.65 18.75
CA THR A 60 6.85 -2.43 19.38
C THR A 60 6.28 -3.54 20.23
N MET A 61 5.31 -3.26 21.08
CA MET A 61 4.68 -4.24 21.95
C MET A 61 3.94 -5.33 21.17
N PHE A 62 3.17 -4.96 20.13
CA PHE A 62 2.52 -5.94 19.26
C PHE A 62 3.50 -6.81 18.48
N ARG A 63 4.63 -6.25 18.04
CA ARG A 63 5.71 -7.03 17.41
C ARG A 63 6.28 -8.08 18.37
N ASP A 64 6.41 -7.71 19.64
CA ASP A 64 6.99 -8.58 20.67
C ASP A 64 5.93 -9.55 21.27
N GLY A 65 4.65 -9.43 20.86
CA GLY A 65 3.55 -10.31 21.23
C GLY A 65 2.89 -9.99 22.56
N ASP A 66 3.08 -8.77 23.05
CA ASP A 66 2.48 -8.29 24.31
C ASP A 66 0.95 -8.18 24.22
N SER A 67 0.29 -8.23 25.38
CA SER A 67 -1.17 -8.07 25.46
C SER A 67 -1.59 -6.61 25.34
N ILE A 68 -2.84 -6.39 24.92
CA ILE A 68 -3.38 -5.02 24.83
C ILE A 68 -3.42 -4.34 26.20
N GLU A 69 -3.66 -5.07 27.27
CA GLU A 69 -3.69 -4.54 28.63
C GLU A 69 -2.33 -3.92 28.98
N LEU A 70 -1.25 -4.66 28.73
CA LEU A 70 0.10 -4.19 28.99
C LEU A 70 0.45 -2.98 28.11
N ALA A 71 0.01 -2.98 26.86
CA ALA A 71 0.21 -1.86 25.95
C ALA A 71 -0.49 -0.59 26.43
N VAL A 72 -1.78 -0.69 26.83
CA VAL A 72 -2.55 0.46 27.35
C VAL A 72 -1.98 0.94 28.68
N GLU A 73 -1.63 0.03 29.59
CA GLU A 73 -0.99 0.38 30.87
C GLU A 73 0.34 1.11 30.64
N THR A 74 1.15 0.63 29.71
CA THR A 74 2.42 1.27 29.33
C THR A 74 2.20 2.67 28.78
N ILE A 75 1.22 2.85 27.89
CA ILE A 75 0.87 4.16 27.36
C ILE A 75 0.39 5.08 28.48
N ALA A 76 -0.50 4.59 29.34
CA ALA A 76 -1.03 5.37 30.47
C ALA A 76 0.06 5.85 31.43
N LYS A 77 1.10 5.05 31.64
CA LYS A 77 2.24 5.40 32.52
C LYS A 77 3.31 6.25 31.84
N THR A 78 3.47 6.11 30.53
CA THR A 78 4.59 6.73 29.78
C THR A 78 4.23 8.12 29.26
N LEU A 79 2.99 8.28 28.81
CA LEU A 79 2.54 9.56 28.27
C LEU A 79 2.07 10.50 29.38
N PRO A 80 2.48 11.78 29.31
CA PRO A 80 2.10 12.76 30.32
C PRO A 80 0.58 12.95 30.37
N ILE A 81 -0.03 13.23 31.52
CA ILE A 81 -1.46 13.50 31.71
C ILE A 81 -1.72 15.00 31.53
N CYS A 82 -2.73 15.41 30.74
CA CYS A 82 -3.17 16.81 30.66
C CYS A 82 -3.81 17.25 31.98
N LYS A 83 -3.11 17.97 32.77
CA LYS A 83 -3.56 18.46 34.08
C LYS A 83 -4.85 19.29 34.02
N VAL A 84 -5.26 19.72 32.81
CA VAL A 84 -6.44 20.58 32.63
C VAL A 84 -7.70 19.80 32.28
N ARG A 85 -7.56 18.65 31.59
CA ARG A 85 -8.70 17.86 31.10
C ARG A 85 -8.79 16.45 31.71
N GLU A 86 -7.78 16.02 32.47
CA GLU A 86 -7.66 14.69 33.08
C GLU A 86 -7.81 13.51 32.08
N VAL A 87 -7.56 13.76 30.77
CA VAL A 87 -7.77 12.82 29.67
C VAL A 87 -6.43 12.32 29.14
N ALA A 88 -6.41 11.11 28.65
CA ALA A 88 -5.25 10.53 28.00
C ALA A 88 -4.91 11.27 26.69
N TYR A 89 -3.63 11.25 26.35
CA TYR A 89 -3.04 12.15 25.36
C TYR A 89 -3.07 11.67 23.92
N ALA A 90 -3.57 10.45 23.67
CA ALA A 90 -3.80 9.94 22.35
C ALA A 90 -4.93 8.91 22.39
N THR A 91 -5.79 8.98 21.39
CA THR A 91 -6.74 7.93 21.05
C THR A 91 -6.09 6.99 20.06
N PHE A 92 -6.59 5.77 19.90
CA PHE A 92 -6.01 4.84 18.94
C PHE A 92 -6.99 3.77 18.48
N SER A 93 -6.73 3.26 17.29
CA SER A 93 -7.34 2.06 16.74
C SER A 93 -6.26 1.10 16.26
N ILE A 94 -6.41 -0.20 16.53
CA ILE A 94 -5.47 -1.23 16.14
C ILE A 94 -6.24 -2.36 15.46
N LEU A 95 -5.88 -2.69 14.23
CA LEU A 95 -6.40 -3.85 13.52
C LEU A 95 -5.26 -4.81 13.21
N GLN A 96 -5.31 -5.99 13.81
CA GLN A 96 -4.41 -7.10 13.54
C GLN A 96 -5.17 -8.18 12.75
N ILE A 97 -4.59 -8.63 11.64
CA ILE A 97 -5.09 -9.76 10.87
C ILE A 97 -3.99 -10.81 10.80
N ALA A 98 -4.23 -11.94 11.44
CA ALA A 98 -3.34 -13.09 11.38
C ALA A 98 -3.45 -13.81 10.03
N HIS A 99 -2.36 -14.43 9.57
CA HIS A 99 -2.34 -15.14 8.29
C HIS A 99 -3.27 -16.36 8.23
N ASN A 100 -3.75 -16.84 9.40
CA ASN A 100 -4.81 -17.86 9.50
C ASN A 100 -6.23 -17.29 9.35
N GLY A 101 -6.35 -15.96 9.19
CA GLY A 101 -7.61 -15.25 9.03
C GLY A 101 -8.27 -14.78 10.33
N GLU A 102 -7.68 -15.01 11.49
CA GLU A 102 -8.17 -14.41 12.73
C GLU A 102 -7.89 -12.92 12.75
N ALA A 103 -8.90 -12.12 13.10
CA ALA A 103 -8.78 -10.68 13.24
C ALA A 103 -9.03 -10.24 14.69
N TYR A 104 -8.26 -9.27 15.12
CA TYR A 104 -8.39 -8.60 16.40
C TYR A 104 -8.37 -7.08 16.17
N LEU A 105 -9.50 -6.43 16.43
CA LEU A 105 -9.65 -4.98 16.36
C LEU A 105 -9.80 -4.43 17.78
N VAL A 106 -9.10 -3.35 18.05
CA VAL A 106 -9.13 -2.63 19.33
C VAL A 106 -9.35 -1.16 19.05
N GLU A 107 -10.28 -0.54 19.74
CA GLU A 107 -10.59 0.89 19.62
C GLU A 107 -10.58 1.55 21.00
N PHE A 108 -9.91 2.68 21.08
CA PHE A 108 -9.90 3.58 22.22
C PHE A 108 -10.18 5.00 21.78
N ASP A 109 -11.38 5.51 22.04
CA ASP A 109 -11.88 6.85 21.77
C ASP A 109 -11.77 7.37 20.31
N ASN A 110 -11.33 6.56 19.37
CA ASN A 110 -11.43 6.85 17.94
C ASN A 110 -12.84 6.55 17.42
N PRO A 111 -13.27 7.16 16.30
CA PRO A 111 -14.47 6.73 15.59
C PRO A 111 -14.40 5.25 15.26
N SER A 112 -15.54 4.56 15.37
CA SER A 112 -15.60 3.12 15.10
C SER A 112 -15.16 2.79 13.68
N CYS A 113 -14.41 1.71 13.52
CA CYS A 113 -13.97 1.19 12.24
C CYS A 113 -15.18 0.90 11.32
N ILE A 114 -15.12 1.37 10.08
CA ILE A 114 -16.09 0.96 9.08
C ILE A 114 -15.65 -0.40 8.55
N PHE A 115 -16.49 -1.41 8.75
CA PHE A 115 -16.24 -2.74 8.25
C PHE A 115 -17.22 -3.08 7.13
N ILE A 116 -16.70 -3.39 5.94
CA ILE A 116 -17.48 -3.78 4.76
C ILE A 116 -17.15 -5.22 4.38
N ARG A 117 -18.20 -6.04 4.34
CA ARG A 117 -18.17 -7.45 3.89
C ARG A 117 -19.33 -7.70 2.95
N ASP A 118 -19.09 -8.41 1.85
CA ASP A 118 -20.13 -8.80 0.88
C ASP A 118 -20.97 -7.60 0.41
N LYS A 119 -20.32 -6.44 0.19
CA LYS A 119 -20.95 -5.16 -0.23
C LYS A 119 -21.98 -4.61 0.77
N LYS A 120 -21.79 -4.87 2.05
CA LYS A 120 -22.63 -4.37 3.15
C LYS A 120 -21.73 -3.85 4.28
N ILE A 121 -22.19 -2.81 4.96
CA ILE A 121 -21.63 -2.41 6.24
C ILE A 121 -22.01 -3.46 7.26
N VAL A 122 -21.03 -3.93 8.02
CA VAL A 122 -21.20 -5.00 9.02
C VAL A 122 -20.90 -4.44 10.40
N ASP A 123 -21.83 -4.64 11.30
CA ASP A 123 -21.62 -4.40 12.72
C ASP A 123 -21.21 -5.71 13.41
N TYR A 124 -20.13 -5.65 14.20
CA TYR A 124 -19.62 -6.81 14.94
C TYR A 124 -19.77 -6.61 16.44
N PRO A 125 -20.14 -7.66 17.18
CA PRO A 125 -20.17 -7.57 18.63
C PRO A 125 -18.77 -7.36 19.20
N TYR A 126 -18.67 -6.45 20.16
CA TYR A 126 -17.46 -6.15 20.90
C TYR A 126 -17.59 -6.46 22.39
N LYS A 127 -16.45 -6.56 23.04
CA LYS A 127 -16.35 -6.59 24.49
C LYS A 127 -15.79 -5.26 24.97
N GLU A 128 -16.41 -4.66 25.95
CA GLU A 128 -15.85 -3.50 26.64
C GLU A 128 -14.96 -3.97 27.79
N ARG A 129 -13.79 -3.36 27.89
CA ARG A 129 -12.86 -3.55 29.01
C ARG A 129 -12.46 -2.19 29.54
N ILE A 130 -12.35 -2.10 30.85
CA ILE A 130 -11.84 -0.92 31.54
C ILE A 130 -10.40 -1.18 31.95
N ILE A 131 -9.46 -0.43 31.40
CA ILE A 131 -8.03 -0.52 31.69
C ILE A 131 -7.55 0.86 32.13
N GLU A 132 -7.04 1.00 33.34
CA GLU A 132 -6.61 2.27 33.93
C GLU A 132 -7.67 3.40 33.79
N GLY A 133 -8.95 3.04 34.01
CA GLY A 133 -10.09 3.95 33.92
C GLY A 133 -10.54 4.30 32.49
N LYS A 134 -9.96 3.67 31.46
CA LYS A 134 -10.27 3.88 30.04
C LYS A 134 -11.12 2.74 29.50
N THR A 135 -12.19 3.05 28.81
CA THR A 135 -13.03 2.05 28.13
C THR A 135 -12.43 1.69 26.79
N ILE A 136 -12.06 0.43 26.63
CA ILE A 136 -11.50 -0.15 25.42
C ILE A 136 -12.53 -1.07 24.79
N ARG A 137 -12.78 -0.96 23.49
CA ARG A 137 -13.61 -1.91 22.73
C ARG A 137 -12.74 -2.91 22.02
N GLU A 138 -13.02 -4.18 22.19
CA GLU A 138 -12.27 -5.30 21.62
C GLU A 138 -13.20 -6.15 20.75
N TYR A 139 -12.79 -6.41 19.50
CA TYR A 139 -13.53 -7.25 18.55
C TYR A 139 -12.66 -8.43 18.13
N ARG A 140 -13.23 -9.61 18.03
CA ARG A 140 -12.56 -10.81 17.52
C ARG A 140 -13.46 -11.52 16.53
N PHE A 141 -12.92 -11.77 15.33
CA PHE A 141 -13.68 -12.40 14.26
C PHE A 141 -12.76 -13.06 13.23
N GLN A 142 -13.35 -13.84 12.32
CA GLN A 142 -12.65 -14.39 11.16
C GLN A 142 -12.86 -13.48 9.95
N VAL A 143 -11.79 -13.14 9.25
CA VAL A 143 -11.87 -12.38 8.01
C VAL A 143 -12.21 -13.27 6.83
N LYS A 144 -12.76 -12.64 5.79
CA LYS A 144 -13.00 -13.24 4.48
C LYS A 144 -12.28 -12.43 3.41
N LEU A 145 -12.05 -13.07 2.28
CA LEU A 145 -11.53 -12.38 1.09
C LEU A 145 -12.40 -11.19 0.73
N ASN A 146 -11.78 -10.07 0.39
CA ASN A 146 -12.37 -8.78 0.07
C ASN A 146 -13.00 -8.03 1.26
N ASP A 147 -12.88 -8.50 2.49
CA ASP A 147 -13.20 -7.67 3.65
C ASP A 147 -12.41 -6.36 3.59
N CYS A 148 -13.09 -5.27 3.90
CA CYS A 148 -12.50 -3.93 3.89
C CYS A 148 -12.76 -3.25 5.23
N PHE A 149 -11.70 -2.75 5.83
CA PHE A 149 -11.70 -2.05 7.10
C PHE A 149 -11.17 -0.63 6.90
N VAL A 150 -11.88 0.36 7.44
CA VAL A 150 -11.45 1.75 7.41
C VAL A 150 -11.37 2.26 8.84
N LEU A 151 -10.14 2.49 9.29
CA LEU A 151 -9.84 3.20 10.52
C LEU A 151 -9.76 4.70 10.21
N MET A 152 -10.20 5.54 11.13
CA MET A 152 -10.20 6.99 10.94
C MET A 152 -10.02 7.74 12.26
N SER A 153 -9.42 8.94 12.19
CA SER A 153 -9.42 9.89 13.29
C SER A 153 -10.72 10.69 13.31
N ASP A 154 -10.96 11.42 14.38
CA ASP A 154 -12.20 12.15 14.58
C ASP A 154 -12.40 13.31 13.57
N GLY A 155 -11.31 13.91 13.06
CA GLY A 155 -11.38 14.91 11.99
C GLY A 155 -12.13 14.42 10.74
N VAL A 156 -12.23 13.11 10.50
CA VAL A 156 -13.02 12.57 9.39
C VAL A 156 -14.52 12.79 9.60
N ILE A 157 -15.02 12.55 10.80
CA ILE A 157 -16.46 12.70 11.10
C ILE A 157 -16.85 14.14 11.43
N TYR A 158 -15.89 15.00 11.71
CA TYR A 158 -16.11 16.45 11.90
C TYR A 158 -15.84 17.27 10.62
N ALA A 159 -15.56 16.61 9.49
CA ALA A 159 -15.33 17.28 8.22
C ALA A 159 -16.56 18.13 7.84
N GLY A 160 -16.35 19.44 7.61
CA GLY A 160 -17.42 20.41 7.30
C GLY A 160 -18.13 21.02 8.49
N GLU A 161 -17.77 20.68 9.74
CA GLU A 161 -18.31 21.36 10.91
C GLU A 161 -17.81 22.81 10.96
N GLY A 162 -18.76 23.77 11.06
CA GLY A 162 -18.44 25.19 11.11
C GLY A 162 -18.24 25.89 9.76
N GLU A 163 -18.27 25.18 8.64
CA GLU A 163 -18.19 25.74 7.29
C GLU A 163 -19.60 26.10 6.71
N LEU A 164 -19.61 26.82 5.58
CA LEU A 164 -20.85 27.35 4.94
C LEU A 164 -21.85 26.25 4.51
N MET A 165 -21.41 25.03 4.39
CA MET A 165 -22.27 23.87 4.17
C MET A 165 -22.31 23.05 5.47
N ASN A 166 -23.23 23.33 6.34
CA ASN A 166 -23.58 22.51 7.50
C ASN A 166 -24.28 21.23 6.99
N LEU A 167 -23.56 20.43 6.21
CA LEU A 167 -23.98 19.11 5.82
C LEU A 167 -23.92 18.28 7.10
N SER A 168 -25.01 17.61 7.44
CA SER A 168 -25.08 16.65 8.56
C SER A 168 -24.14 15.47 8.31
N TRP A 169 -22.83 15.75 8.22
CA TRP A 169 -21.81 14.75 8.00
C TRP A 169 -21.56 14.00 9.31
N THR A 170 -21.71 12.72 9.26
CA THR A 170 -21.56 11.84 10.44
C THR A 170 -20.86 10.55 10.01
N TRP A 171 -20.60 9.69 10.98
CA TRP A 171 -20.07 8.34 10.71
C TRP A 171 -20.94 7.56 9.70
N ASN A 172 -22.26 7.70 9.75
CA ASN A 172 -23.16 6.98 8.83
C ASN A 172 -22.98 7.43 7.38
N GLU A 173 -22.89 8.72 7.11
CA GLU A 173 -22.66 9.26 5.77
C GLU A 173 -21.29 8.81 5.25
N MET A 174 -20.26 8.83 6.10
CA MET A 174 -18.94 8.32 5.76
C MET A 174 -18.97 6.82 5.43
N ALA A 175 -19.67 6.02 6.22
CA ALA A 175 -19.80 4.58 5.99
C ALA A 175 -20.55 4.26 4.68
N GLU A 176 -21.65 4.96 4.40
CA GLU A 176 -22.41 4.83 3.16
C GLU A 176 -21.61 5.26 1.93
N TYR A 177 -20.85 6.35 2.04
CA TYR A 177 -19.97 6.79 0.97
C TYR A 177 -18.85 5.79 0.72
N THR A 178 -18.21 5.31 1.78
CA THR A 178 -17.20 4.24 1.70
C THR A 178 -17.76 3.00 1.00
N LEU A 179 -18.97 2.57 1.37
CA LEU A 179 -19.63 1.44 0.72
C LEU A 179 -19.86 1.67 -0.78
N LYS A 180 -20.20 2.89 -1.20
CA LYS A 180 -20.33 3.25 -2.62
C LYS A 180 -18.97 3.17 -3.34
N CYS A 181 -17.92 3.70 -2.75
CA CYS A 181 -16.57 3.68 -3.32
C CYS A 181 -16.04 2.25 -3.50
N THR A 182 -16.29 1.35 -2.54
CA THR A 182 -15.86 -0.06 -2.63
C THR A 182 -16.51 -0.85 -3.76
N LYS A 183 -17.57 -0.34 -4.39
CA LYS A 183 -18.16 -0.94 -5.60
C LYS A 183 -17.33 -0.65 -6.85
N ASN A 184 -16.57 0.46 -6.84
CA ASN A 184 -15.83 0.96 -8.00
C ASN A 184 -14.33 0.64 -7.92
N THR A 185 -13.77 0.48 -6.72
CA THR A 185 -12.37 0.15 -6.55
C THR A 185 -12.14 -0.97 -5.55
N LEU A 186 -11.14 -1.80 -5.86
CA LEU A 186 -10.64 -2.86 -4.98
C LEU A 186 -9.25 -2.52 -4.41
N SER A 187 -8.71 -1.33 -4.63
CA SER A 187 -7.42 -0.86 -4.13
C SER A 187 -7.60 -0.08 -2.82
N ALA A 188 -6.81 -0.41 -1.79
CA ALA A 188 -6.82 0.33 -0.53
C ALA A 188 -6.38 1.78 -0.76
N SER A 189 -5.35 2.00 -1.58
CA SER A 189 -4.83 3.33 -1.86
C SER A 189 -5.81 4.23 -2.61
N ARG A 190 -6.50 3.70 -3.63
CA ARG A 190 -7.56 4.46 -4.32
C ARG A 190 -8.70 4.84 -3.39
N LEU A 191 -9.13 3.86 -2.57
CA LEU A 191 -10.19 4.13 -1.60
C LEU A 191 -9.76 5.22 -0.60
N THR A 192 -8.54 5.14 -0.10
CA THR A 192 -7.97 6.13 0.82
C THR A 192 -7.96 7.54 0.21
N VAL A 193 -7.56 7.68 -1.06
CA VAL A 193 -7.58 8.99 -1.75
C VAL A 193 -8.99 9.50 -1.92
N LEU A 194 -9.92 8.68 -2.42
CA LEU A 194 -11.31 9.10 -2.61
C LEU A 194 -11.95 9.60 -1.31
N LEU A 195 -11.69 8.92 -0.19
CA LEU A 195 -12.23 9.29 1.11
C LEU A 195 -11.55 10.56 1.67
N SER A 196 -10.23 10.68 1.51
CA SER A 196 -9.47 11.84 1.95
C SER A 196 -9.83 13.09 1.16
N ASP A 197 -9.99 12.97 -0.17
CA ASP A 197 -10.39 14.10 -1.01
C ASP A 197 -11.80 14.58 -0.66
N LEU A 198 -12.73 13.65 -0.39
CA LEU A 198 -14.05 14.03 0.10
C LEU A 198 -13.98 14.85 1.40
N CYS A 199 -13.18 14.42 2.38
CA CYS A 199 -12.99 15.19 3.61
C CYS A 199 -12.39 16.56 3.32
N ASN A 200 -11.40 16.65 2.42
CA ASN A 200 -10.78 17.92 2.04
C ASN A 200 -11.76 18.88 1.37
N GLU A 201 -12.65 18.37 0.50
CA GLU A 201 -13.75 19.16 -0.09
C GLU A 201 -14.76 19.63 0.96
N LEU A 202 -15.16 18.76 1.89
CA LEU A 202 -16.06 19.12 2.98
C LEU A 202 -15.48 20.22 3.89
N TYR A 203 -14.16 20.24 4.07
CA TYR A 203 -13.44 21.31 4.75
C TYR A 203 -13.15 22.54 3.88
N ALA A 204 -13.64 22.60 2.66
CA ALA A 204 -13.31 23.66 1.69
C ALA A 204 -11.79 23.90 1.58
N HIS A 205 -10.99 22.81 1.57
CA HIS A 205 -9.52 22.77 1.55
C HIS A 205 -8.84 23.44 2.77
N ARG A 206 -9.54 23.53 3.90
CA ARG A 206 -9.01 24.06 5.17
C ARG A 206 -9.40 23.15 6.33
N PRO A 207 -8.75 21.97 6.44
CA PRO A 207 -9.10 21.04 7.51
C PRO A 207 -9.11 21.70 8.88
N GLY A 208 -10.25 21.60 9.57
CA GLY A 208 -10.44 22.14 10.90
C GLY A 208 -9.73 21.33 11.98
N ASP A 209 -9.39 20.07 11.67
CA ASP A 209 -8.58 19.20 12.49
C ASP A 209 -7.74 18.27 11.64
N ASP A 210 -6.72 17.64 12.26
CA ASP A 210 -5.95 16.57 11.64
C ASP A 210 -6.91 15.45 11.26
N THR A 211 -6.80 14.97 10.01
CA THR A 211 -7.81 14.07 9.43
C THR A 211 -7.12 12.91 8.75
N THR A 212 -7.19 11.73 9.34
CA THR A 212 -6.48 10.54 8.83
C THR A 212 -7.45 9.40 8.54
N ILE A 213 -7.26 8.80 7.37
CA ILE A 213 -7.97 7.62 6.91
C ILE A 213 -6.95 6.53 6.63
N ALA A 214 -7.15 5.35 7.21
CA ALA A 214 -6.32 4.19 7.00
C ALA A 214 -7.19 2.99 6.60
N VAL A 215 -6.90 2.41 5.45
CA VAL A 215 -7.66 1.30 4.86
C VAL A 215 -6.83 0.04 4.90
N MET A 216 -7.44 -1.06 5.37
CA MET A 216 -6.88 -2.40 5.28
C MET A 216 -7.88 -3.33 4.60
N ARG A 217 -7.45 -4.02 3.56
CA ARG A 217 -8.26 -4.97 2.81
C ARG A 217 -7.66 -6.35 2.82
N VAL A 218 -8.51 -7.36 2.95
CA VAL A 218 -8.11 -8.76 2.87
C VAL A 218 -8.06 -9.19 1.41
N ILE A 219 -6.90 -9.62 0.96
CA ILE A 219 -6.63 -10.03 -0.41
C ILE A 219 -6.02 -11.43 -0.46
N ASN A 220 -6.08 -12.06 -1.62
CA ASN A 220 -5.27 -13.25 -1.89
C ASN A 220 -3.80 -12.86 -2.11
N ARG A 221 -2.91 -13.78 -1.80
CA ARG A 221 -1.52 -13.68 -2.24
C ARG A 221 -1.48 -13.66 -3.77
N LYS A 222 -0.76 -12.68 -4.34
CA LYS A 222 -0.60 -12.49 -5.78
C LYS A 222 0.88 -12.29 -6.10
N ILE A 223 1.42 -13.14 -6.95
CA ILE A 223 2.82 -13.12 -7.35
C ILE A 223 2.94 -12.46 -8.72
N VAL A 224 3.87 -11.54 -8.87
CA VAL A 224 4.29 -10.98 -10.16
C VAL A 224 5.74 -11.41 -10.41
N ASN A 225 5.94 -12.15 -11.49
CA ASN A 225 7.24 -12.59 -11.95
C ASN A 225 7.74 -11.64 -13.03
N ILE A 226 8.96 -11.12 -12.89
CA ILE A 226 9.56 -10.19 -13.84
C ILE A 226 10.86 -10.80 -14.39
N PHE A 227 10.92 -11.04 -15.69
CA PHE A 227 12.09 -11.46 -16.41
C PHE A 227 12.77 -10.25 -17.06
N THR A 228 14.06 -10.01 -16.74
CA THR A 228 14.79 -8.86 -17.29
C THR A 228 16.26 -9.19 -17.55
N GLY A 229 16.71 -8.87 -18.75
CA GLY A 229 18.08 -9.09 -19.22
C GLY A 229 18.40 -10.53 -19.64
N PRO A 230 19.39 -10.71 -20.51
CA PRO A 230 19.89 -12.03 -20.90
C PRO A 230 20.76 -12.64 -19.79
N PRO A 231 20.75 -13.98 -19.60
CA PRO A 231 21.68 -14.66 -18.71
C PRO A 231 23.13 -14.49 -19.17
N LYS A 232 24.09 -14.71 -18.27
CA LYS A 232 25.52 -14.56 -18.56
C LYS A 232 25.98 -15.52 -19.66
N SER A 233 25.47 -16.75 -19.69
CA SER A 233 25.69 -17.72 -20.75
C SER A 233 24.42 -17.93 -21.56
N LYS A 234 24.55 -17.98 -22.91
CA LYS A 234 23.43 -18.32 -23.80
C LYS A 234 22.86 -19.71 -23.55
N ASP A 235 23.67 -20.60 -23.00
CA ASP A 235 23.27 -21.98 -22.65
C ASP A 235 22.26 -21.97 -21.49
N ASP A 236 22.20 -20.89 -20.69
CA ASP A 236 21.25 -20.71 -19.60
C ASP A 236 19.89 -20.13 -20.04
N ASP A 237 19.74 -19.71 -21.30
CA ASP A 237 18.50 -19.13 -21.82
C ASP A 237 17.29 -20.05 -21.57
N GLU A 238 17.41 -21.33 -21.97
CA GLU A 238 16.33 -22.30 -21.81
C GLU A 238 16.02 -22.57 -20.32
N ARG A 239 17.05 -22.66 -19.48
CA ARG A 239 16.87 -22.87 -18.04
C ARG A 239 16.13 -21.72 -17.41
N MET A 240 16.59 -20.49 -17.64
CA MET A 240 15.99 -19.28 -17.08
C MET A 240 14.53 -19.12 -17.52
N VAL A 241 14.24 -19.33 -18.81
CA VAL A 241 12.86 -19.27 -19.34
C VAL A 241 12.00 -20.36 -18.73
N ARG A 242 12.49 -21.59 -18.63
CA ARG A 242 11.73 -22.72 -18.06
C ARG A 242 11.39 -22.48 -16.59
N GLU A 243 12.36 -22.03 -15.79
CA GLU A 243 12.13 -21.69 -14.39
C GLU A 243 11.12 -20.54 -14.25
N PHE A 244 11.27 -19.48 -15.05
CA PHE A 244 10.32 -18.34 -15.04
C PHE A 244 8.90 -18.79 -15.41
N MET A 245 8.73 -19.59 -16.46
CA MET A 245 7.42 -20.07 -16.90
C MET A 245 6.77 -21.05 -15.93
N SER A 246 7.55 -21.78 -15.12
CA SER A 246 7.04 -22.74 -14.13
C SER A 246 6.50 -22.07 -12.85
N GLU A 247 6.88 -20.83 -12.58
CA GLU A 247 6.35 -20.09 -11.40
C GLU A 247 4.85 -19.80 -11.58
N GLU A 248 4.12 -19.74 -10.49
CA GLU A 248 2.74 -19.27 -10.50
C GLU A 248 2.68 -17.74 -10.58
N GLY A 249 1.53 -17.21 -11.03
CA GLY A 249 1.25 -15.76 -11.03
C GLY A 249 1.52 -15.07 -12.36
N THR A 250 1.44 -13.74 -12.35
CA THR A 250 1.55 -12.87 -13.52
C THR A 250 2.96 -12.89 -14.10
N LYS A 251 3.08 -12.98 -15.42
CA LYS A 251 4.32 -13.06 -16.17
C LYS A 251 4.62 -11.75 -16.89
N VAL A 252 5.67 -11.07 -16.47
CA VAL A 252 6.12 -9.80 -17.07
C VAL A 252 7.51 -9.99 -17.67
N VAL A 253 7.71 -9.55 -18.90
CA VAL A 253 9.02 -9.51 -19.55
C VAL A 253 9.39 -8.07 -19.83
N SER A 254 10.55 -7.63 -19.33
CA SER A 254 11.08 -6.29 -19.49
C SER A 254 12.37 -6.31 -20.28
N GLY A 255 12.35 -5.77 -21.50
CA GLY A 255 13.49 -5.66 -22.40
C GLY A 255 13.33 -6.41 -23.72
N GLY A 256 13.71 -5.77 -24.83
CA GLY A 256 13.62 -6.35 -26.17
C GLY A 256 14.45 -7.63 -26.32
N THR A 257 15.65 -7.65 -25.76
CA THR A 257 16.50 -8.88 -25.74
C THR A 257 15.83 -10.00 -24.94
N SER A 258 15.23 -9.67 -23.80
CA SER A 258 14.47 -10.62 -22.97
C SER A 258 13.27 -11.18 -23.73
N ALA A 259 12.52 -10.32 -24.43
CA ALA A 259 11.39 -10.71 -25.28
C ALA A 259 11.84 -11.65 -26.42
N ASN A 260 12.97 -11.36 -27.06
CA ASN A 260 13.53 -12.22 -28.12
C ASN A 260 13.94 -13.61 -27.59
N ILE A 261 14.54 -13.69 -26.39
CA ILE A 261 14.87 -14.98 -25.74
C ILE A 261 13.59 -15.75 -25.47
N MET A 262 12.57 -15.10 -24.89
CA MET A 262 11.27 -15.73 -24.62
C MET A 262 10.61 -16.26 -25.90
N ALA A 263 10.51 -15.43 -26.94
CA ALA A 263 9.92 -15.81 -28.22
C ALA A 263 10.63 -17.02 -28.86
N ARG A 264 11.96 -17.01 -28.84
CA ARG A 264 12.77 -18.09 -29.38
C ARG A 264 12.57 -19.39 -28.62
N VAL A 265 12.67 -19.36 -27.28
CA VAL A 265 12.61 -20.59 -26.45
C VAL A 265 11.19 -21.14 -26.42
N LEU A 266 10.17 -20.28 -26.35
CA LEU A 266 8.77 -20.69 -26.37
C LEU A 266 8.24 -21.00 -27.78
N GLN A 267 9.02 -20.72 -28.84
CA GLN A 267 8.61 -20.84 -30.25
C GLN A 267 7.31 -20.04 -30.54
N LYS A 268 7.23 -18.81 -30.01
CA LYS A 268 6.09 -17.90 -30.15
C LYS A 268 6.50 -16.63 -30.88
N ASN A 269 5.54 -16.00 -31.56
CA ASN A 269 5.76 -14.72 -32.22
C ASN A 269 5.64 -13.54 -31.27
N ILE A 270 6.44 -12.49 -31.53
CA ILE A 270 6.30 -11.19 -30.88
C ILE A 270 5.36 -10.35 -31.74
N VAL A 271 4.25 -9.90 -31.16
CA VAL A 271 3.31 -8.98 -31.81
C VAL A 271 3.44 -7.61 -31.12
N THR A 272 4.00 -6.63 -31.84
CA THR A 272 4.15 -5.28 -31.29
C THR A 272 2.83 -4.53 -31.37
N SER A 273 2.42 -3.85 -30.30
CA SER A 273 1.26 -2.97 -30.29
C SER A 273 1.52 -1.75 -31.18
N VAL A 274 0.56 -1.43 -32.06
CA VAL A 274 0.63 -0.27 -32.96
C VAL A 274 0.06 1.00 -32.30
N ASN A 275 -0.63 0.89 -31.18
CA ASN A 275 -1.23 2.04 -30.48
C ASN A 275 -0.15 2.78 -29.66
N TYR A 276 0.26 3.92 -30.18
CA TYR A 276 1.27 4.80 -29.64
C TYR A 276 0.59 6.03 -29.03
N GLN A 277 0.18 5.97 -27.77
CA GLN A 277 -0.47 7.11 -27.11
C GLN A 277 0.52 8.04 -26.40
N ASP A 278 1.67 7.53 -25.99
CA ASP A 278 2.69 8.32 -25.29
C ASP A 278 4.06 8.15 -25.98
N SER A 279 4.53 9.23 -26.63
CA SER A 279 5.84 9.23 -27.32
C SER A 279 7.04 9.04 -26.38
N SER A 280 6.85 9.15 -25.11
CA SER A 280 7.88 9.06 -24.06
C SER A 280 8.02 7.66 -23.46
N VAL A 281 7.10 6.73 -23.77
CA VAL A 281 7.16 5.29 -23.38
C VAL A 281 7.14 4.45 -24.65
N PRO A 282 8.12 3.57 -24.87
CA PRO A 282 8.10 2.65 -25.99
C PRO A 282 6.84 1.75 -25.98
N PRO A 283 6.38 1.30 -27.16
CA PRO A 283 5.19 0.45 -27.25
C PRO A 283 5.39 -0.89 -26.52
N THR A 284 4.30 -1.46 -26.07
CA THR A 284 4.28 -2.81 -25.51
C THR A 284 4.23 -3.85 -26.63
N ALA A 285 4.65 -5.07 -26.34
CA ALA A 285 4.46 -6.22 -27.20
C ALA A 285 3.60 -7.28 -26.51
N ALA A 286 3.12 -8.24 -27.29
CA ALA A 286 2.43 -9.41 -26.81
C ALA A 286 3.19 -10.66 -27.27
N ILE A 287 3.35 -11.62 -26.35
CA ILE A 287 3.81 -12.97 -26.61
C ILE A 287 2.82 -13.90 -25.91
N GLU A 288 2.32 -14.89 -26.62
CA GLU A 288 1.34 -15.82 -26.06
C GLU A 288 1.89 -16.55 -24.84
N GLY A 289 1.16 -16.49 -23.71
CA GLY A 289 1.55 -17.03 -22.42
C GLY A 289 2.22 -16.00 -21.48
N LEU A 290 2.38 -14.76 -21.90
CA LEU A 290 2.87 -13.66 -21.07
C LEU A 290 1.80 -12.58 -20.92
N ASP A 291 1.72 -11.99 -19.73
CA ASP A 291 0.70 -10.97 -19.38
C ASP A 291 1.12 -9.55 -19.78
N LEU A 292 2.42 -9.26 -19.73
CA LEU A 292 2.96 -7.96 -20.10
C LEU A 292 4.37 -8.11 -20.67
N VAL A 293 4.60 -7.55 -21.86
CA VAL A 293 5.92 -7.44 -22.48
C VAL A 293 6.22 -5.98 -22.75
N THR A 294 7.29 -5.44 -22.13
CA THR A 294 7.67 -4.03 -22.26
C THR A 294 9.07 -3.90 -22.84
N GLU A 295 9.38 -2.69 -23.31
CA GLU A 295 10.77 -2.29 -23.51
C GLU A 295 11.51 -2.32 -22.16
N GLY A 296 12.82 -2.21 -22.17
CA GLY A 296 13.65 -2.42 -20.97
C GLY A 296 13.78 -1.19 -20.06
N VAL A 297 14.96 -0.54 -20.17
CA VAL A 297 15.44 0.46 -19.20
C VAL A 297 14.52 1.68 -19.09
N LEU A 298 13.99 2.18 -20.21
CA LEU A 298 13.12 3.38 -20.19
C LEU A 298 11.80 3.11 -19.49
N THR A 299 11.15 1.99 -19.83
CA THR A 299 9.87 1.60 -19.23
C THR A 299 10.03 1.30 -17.73
N LEU A 300 11.07 0.53 -17.36
CA LEU A 300 11.35 0.22 -15.97
C LEU A 300 11.69 1.47 -15.15
N GLY A 301 12.45 2.41 -15.74
CA GLY A 301 12.79 3.69 -15.11
C GLY A 301 11.57 4.57 -14.85
N LYS A 302 10.59 4.62 -15.78
CA LYS A 302 9.33 5.35 -15.57
C LYS A 302 8.43 4.65 -14.55
N ALA A 303 8.26 3.33 -14.64
CA ALA A 303 7.52 2.58 -13.63
C ALA A 303 8.10 2.82 -12.22
N LEU A 304 9.43 2.81 -12.09
CA LEU A 304 10.11 3.08 -10.82
C LEU A 304 9.84 4.50 -10.29
N LYS A 305 9.66 5.51 -11.15
CA LYS A 305 9.26 6.86 -10.71
C LYS A 305 7.87 6.86 -10.08
N LEU A 306 6.91 6.16 -10.68
CA LEU A 306 5.56 5.99 -10.12
C LEU A 306 5.61 5.24 -8.77
N LEU A 307 6.37 4.14 -8.70
CA LEU A 307 6.55 3.40 -7.45
C LEU A 307 7.14 4.26 -6.34
N LYS A 308 8.09 5.15 -6.66
CA LYS A 308 8.69 6.07 -5.69
C LYS A 308 7.76 7.19 -5.25
N LYS A 309 6.89 7.71 -6.13
CA LYS A 309 5.82 8.64 -5.73
C LYS A 309 4.90 7.95 -4.72
N TYR A 310 4.45 6.74 -5.05
CA TYR A 310 3.59 5.95 -4.19
C TYR A 310 4.24 5.63 -2.82
N GLU A 311 5.50 5.21 -2.80
CA GLU A 311 6.25 4.88 -1.57
C GLU A 311 6.42 6.08 -0.63
N ARG A 312 6.43 7.30 -1.18
CA ARG A 312 6.54 8.55 -0.40
C ARG A 312 5.22 9.14 0.04
N ASP A 313 4.12 8.39 -0.12
CA ASP A 313 2.75 8.86 0.12
C ASP A 313 2.36 10.09 -0.75
N ASP A 314 3.09 10.31 -1.85
CA ASP A 314 2.85 11.38 -2.83
C ASP A 314 1.93 10.87 -3.95
N PHE A 315 0.70 10.51 -3.58
CA PHE A 315 -0.32 10.03 -4.49
C PHE A 315 -1.68 10.69 -4.21
N ASP A 316 -2.32 11.11 -5.27
CA ASP A 316 -3.61 11.78 -5.34
C ASP A 316 -4.43 11.23 -6.53
N VAL A 317 -5.49 11.91 -6.90
CA VAL A 317 -6.32 11.52 -8.06
C VAL A 317 -5.49 11.58 -9.36
N GLU A 318 -4.66 12.63 -9.54
CA GLU A 318 -3.83 12.81 -10.75
C GLU A 318 -2.79 11.68 -10.87
N PHE A 319 -2.24 11.22 -9.74
CA PHE A 319 -1.36 10.05 -9.72
C PHE A 319 -2.07 8.80 -10.25
N PHE A 320 -3.33 8.58 -9.87
CA PHE A 320 -4.08 7.42 -10.37
C PHE A 320 -4.48 7.55 -11.83
N ASP A 321 -4.71 8.75 -12.34
CA ASP A 321 -4.90 9.01 -13.78
C ASP A 321 -3.61 8.65 -14.55
N GLU A 322 -2.43 9.02 -14.03
CA GLU A 322 -1.13 8.62 -14.59
C GLU A 322 -0.93 7.09 -14.54
N LEU A 323 -1.35 6.46 -13.43
CA LEU A 323 -1.26 5.01 -13.25
C LEU A 323 -2.18 4.23 -14.18
N ASP A 324 -3.33 4.80 -14.55
CA ASP A 324 -4.33 4.19 -15.45
C ASP A 324 -4.02 4.42 -16.93
N ALA A 325 -2.99 5.21 -17.26
CA ALA A 325 -2.59 5.42 -18.64
C ALA A 325 -2.21 4.11 -19.36
N ASP A 326 -2.67 3.95 -20.59
CA ASP A 326 -2.42 2.72 -21.38
C ASP A 326 -1.03 2.74 -22.02
N ASN A 327 0.00 2.59 -21.16
CA ASN A 327 1.39 2.42 -21.57
C ASN A 327 2.10 1.37 -20.70
N GLY A 328 3.25 0.87 -21.17
CA GLY A 328 3.97 -0.21 -20.50
C GLY A 328 4.44 0.15 -19.10
N ALA A 329 4.79 1.39 -18.84
CA ALA A 329 5.29 1.84 -17.52
C ALA A 329 4.16 1.92 -16.49
N SER A 330 3.03 2.53 -16.86
CA SER A 330 1.84 2.64 -16.00
C SER A 330 1.24 1.25 -15.72
N ARG A 331 1.13 0.38 -16.74
CA ARG A 331 0.67 -1.01 -16.56
C ARG A 331 1.58 -1.80 -15.60
N LEU A 332 2.91 -1.68 -15.74
CA LEU A 332 3.85 -2.33 -14.82
C LEU A 332 3.74 -1.76 -13.41
N ALA A 333 3.69 -0.43 -13.26
CA ALA A 333 3.55 0.21 -11.96
C ALA A 333 2.24 -0.18 -11.27
N ARG A 334 1.11 -0.20 -11.99
CA ARG A 334 -0.19 -0.63 -11.47
C ARG A 334 -0.17 -2.08 -10.98
N LEU A 335 0.41 -3.01 -11.76
CA LEU A 335 0.59 -4.39 -11.33
C LEU A 335 1.34 -4.47 -10.00
N LEU A 336 2.42 -3.69 -9.84
CA LEU A 336 3.27 -3.72 -8.65
C LEU A 336 2.67 -2.97 -7.45
N ILE A 337 1.88 -1.94 -7.66
CA ILE A 337 1.21 -1.19 -6.59
C ILE A 337 -0.03 -1.95 -6.11
N GLU A 338 -0.96 -2.25 -7.03
CA GLU A 338 -2.32 -2.65 -6.70
C GLU A 338 -2.57 -4.16 -6.78
N GLU A 339 -1.78 -4.88 -7.60
CA GLU A 339 -2.11 -6.24 -7.99
C GLU A 339 -1.10 -7.29 -7.53
N CYS A 340 -0.10 -6.95 -6.71
CA CYS A 340 0.82 -7.93 -6.19
C CYS A 340 1.09 -7.81 -4.69
N THR A 341 1.41 -8.95 -4.10
CA THR A 341 1.95 -9.07 -2.74
C THR A 341 3.43 -9.44 -2.78
N ASP A 342 3.81 -10.22 -3.79
CA ASP A 342 5.14 -10.81 -3.94
C ASP A 342 5.69 -10.53 -5.36
N ILE A 343 6.97 -10.19 -5.43
CA ILE A 343 7.68 -9.92 -6.68
C ILE A 343 8.84 -10.91 -6.79
N HIS A 344 8.84 -11.71 -7.85
CA HIS A 344 9.95 -12.58 -8.18
C HIS A 344 10.71 -12.02 -9.40
N LEU A 345 11.97 -11.65 -9.20
CA LEU A 345 12.82 -11.09 -10.23
C LEU A 345 13.75 -12.18 -10.79
N PHE A 346 13.68 -12.41 -12.10
CA PHE A 346 14.57 -13.24 -12.87
C PHE A 346 15.50 -12.32 -13.65
N VAL A 347 16.75 -12.20 -13.18
CA VAL A 347 17.68 -11.17 -13.65
C VAL A 347 18.85 -11.80 -14.37
N GLY A 348 18.93 -11.59 -15.67
CA GLY A 348 20.09 -11.95 -16.45
C GLY A 348 21.23 -10.94 -16.26
N THR A 349 22.45 -11.42 -16.09
CA THR A 349 23.63 -10.61 -15.76
C THR A 349 24.57 -10.36 -16.95
N ALA A 350 24.22 -10.80 -18.17
CA ALA A 350 25.03 -10.51 -19.35
C ALA A 350 24.98 -9.02 -19.75
N THR A 351 26.09 -8.54 -20.29
CA THR A 351 26.16 -7.28 -21.03
C THR A 351 25.49 -7.45 -22.39
N ASN A 352 24.70 -6.48 -22.82
CA ASN A 352 24.03 -6.54 -24.13
C ASN A 352 25.04 -6.23 -25.25
N GLU A 353 25.45 -7.25 -26.01
CA GLU A 353 26.39 -7.10 -27.14
C GLU A 353 25.82 -6.21 -28.26
N ALA A 354 24.50 -6.09 -28.38
CA ALA A 354 23.83 -5.28 -29.43
C ALA A 354 24.01 -3.77 -29.27
N HIS A 355 24.42 -3.30 -28.10
CA HIS A 355 24.70 -1.88 -27.79
C HIS A 355 26.18 -1.61 -27.50
N GLN A 356 27.09 -2.43 -28.00
CA GLN A 356 28.53 -2.17 -27.97
C GLN A 356 28.91 -1.01 -28.91
N ASN A 357 28.40 0.19 -28.64
CA ASN A 357 29.17 1.38 -28.93
C ASN A 357 30.33 1.41 -27.92
N SER A 358 31.54 1.33 -28.40
CA SER A 358 32.79 1.11 -27.67
C SER A 358 33.15 2.12 -26.56
N ASN A 359 32.23 2.97 -26.14
CA ASN A 359 32.44 4.03 -25.16
C ASN A 359 31.60 3.93 -23.88
N LEU A 360 30.73 2.92 -23.68
CA LEU A 360 29.86 2.89 -22.50
C LEU A 360 29.59 1.47 -21.98
N PRO A 361 30.25 1.02 -20.88
CA PRO A 361 29.79 -0.13 -20.06
C PRO A 361 28.54 0.21 -19.25
N PHE A 362 27.76 1.24 -19.66
CA PHE A 362 26.69 1.85 -18.87
C PHE A 362 25.38 1.03 -18.85
N ASP A 363 25.08 0.23 -19.86
CA ASP A 363 23.72 -0.37 -19.99
C ASP A 363 23.47 -1.47 -18.93
N LEU A 364 24.44 -2.31 -18.65
CA LEU A 364 24.33 -3.32 -17.58
C LEU A 364 24.24 -2.65 -16.20
N SER A 365 25.08 -1.64 -15.96
CA SER A 365 25.09 -0.91 -14.68
C SER A 365 23.77 -0.15 -14.44
N ILE A 366 23.19 0.44 -15.47
CA ILE A 366 21.90 1.13 -15.37
C ILE A 366 20.78 0.13 -15.07
N ARG A 367 20.71 -0.99 -15.79
CA ARG A 367 19.69 -2.02 -15.56
C ARG A 367 19.80 -2.63 -14.15
N MET A 368 21.01 -2.99 -13.72
CA MET A 368 21.23 -3.52 -12.37
C MET A 368 20.86 -2.53 -11.29
N ASN A 369 21.20 -1.25 -11.46
CA ASN A 369 20.81 -0.19 -10.55
C ASN A 369 19.29 -0.02 -10.49
N LEU A 370 18.58 -0.08 -11.62
CA LEU A 370 17.10 -0.04 -11.65
C LEU A 370 16.48 -1.24 -10.93
N VAL A 371 17.05 -2.43 -11.11
CA VAL A 371 16.61 -3.66 -10.41
C VAL A 371 16.82 -3.52 -8.90
N GLU A 372 17.96 -3.00 -8.46
CA GLU A 372 18.23 -2.75 -7.03
C GLU A 372 17.26 -1.73 -6.44
N GLN A 373 17.05 -0.61 -7.13
CA GLN A 373 16.07 0.40 -6.70
C GLN A 373 14.64 -0.15 -6.67
N LEU A 374 14.25 -0.99 -7.66
CA LEU A 374 12.95 -1.66 -7.66
C LEU A 374 12.79 -2.56 -6.43
N GLN A 375 13.81 -3.35 -6.09
CA GLN A 375 13.78 -4.19 -4.89
C GLN A 375 13.62 -3.35 -3.62
N GLU A 376 14.38 -2.25 -3.50
CA GLU A 376 14.33 -1.38 -2.33
C GLU A 376 12.93 -0.75 -2.16
N VAL A 377 12.42 -0.12 -3.22
CA VAL A 377 11.11 0.53 -3.21
C VAL A 377 9.99 -0.47 -2.95
N ALA A 378 10.03 -1.64 -3.61
CA ALA A 378 9.03 -2.69 -3.41
C ALA A 378 9.00 -3.20 -1.95
N ARG A 379 10.18 -3.40 -1.33
CA ARG A 379 10.24 -3.77 0.09
C ARG A 379 9.70 -2.68 1.01
N LYS A 380 9.98 -1.41 0.72
CA LYS A 380 9.41 -0.27 1.48
C LYS A 380 7.89 -0.19 1.34
N MET A 381 7.35 -0.52 0.17
CA MET A 381 5.91 -0.69 -0.06
C MET A 381 5.33 -1.94 0.63
N GLY A 382 6.15 -2.70 1.38
CA GLY A 382 5.74 -3.92 2.08
C GLY A 382 5.53 -5.14 1.21
N LYS A 383 6.06 -5.16 -0.04
CA LYS A 383 6.02 -6.34 -0.91
C LYS A 383 7.15 -7.32 -0.54
N GLN A 384 6.89 -8.61 -0.66
CA GLN A 384 7.94 -9.63 -0.56
C GLN A 384 8.73 -9.66 -1.88
N VAL A 385 10.05 -9.65 -1.82
CA VAL A 385 10.89 -9.63 -3.03
C VAL A 385 11.91 -10.75 -3.00
N CYS A 386 11.82 -11.63 -3.99
CA CYS A 386 12.76 -12.70 -4.27
C CYS A 386 13.51 -12.40 -5.58
N VAL A 387 14.82 -12.63 -5.62
CA VAL A 387 15.64 -12.38 -6.81
C VAL A 387 16.48 -13.61 -7.13
N LYS A 388 16.45 -14.02 -8.40
CA LYS A 388 17.32 -15.05 -8.97
C LYS A 388 18.18 -14.40 -10.06
N TYR A 389 19.49 -14.59 -9.98
CA TYR A 389 20.46 -14.10 -10.97
C TYR A 389 20.93 -15.23 -11.87
N TYR A 390 21.10 -14.94 -13.17
CA TYR A 390 21.50 -15.91 -14.21
C TYR A 390 22.67 -15.42 -15.04
#